data_9e169c390ac600c068cdb1c37fb95b21
#
_entry.id   9e169c390ac600c068cdb1c37fb95b21
#
_cell.length_a   1.000
_cell.length_b   1.000
_cell.length_c   1.000
_cell.angle_alpha   90.00
_cell.angle_beta   90.00
_cell.angle_gamma   90.00
#
_symmetry.space_group_name_H-M   'P 1'
#
loop_
_entity.id
_entity.type
_entity.pdbx_description
1 polymer ?
#
loop_
_entity_poly.entity_id
_entity_poly.type
_entity_poly.pdbx_seq_one_letter_code
_entity_poly.pdbx_strand_id
1 'polypeptide(L)'
;MTVGRQYFIVSRRAGRYDKCAMFNSLLLIFDTARTWGRIAAAKRSSLFVLLSHLLPLLLLISLVEGYSLMQSGRTIEELHRVKKFGLMEISVFEAVQFLLTVAVIFFSAKLIQSMASTFHGRLPFKQPFATVAYGLSPLFLLRFFDAIPGLSPWITWGVGIILSIAILYHGVPLIMQPDPPHAFGLYLTSSLLLFLTTGLIRLVTIWYLVGKFERFENLIPSH
;
A
#
# COMPACT_ATOMS: atom_id res chain seq x y z
N MET A 1 27.39 -7.78 -27.04
CA MET A 1 27.32 -6.33 -27.29
C MET A 1 25.90 -5.78 -27.63
N THR A 2 24.79 -6.51 -27.39
CA THR A 2 23.45 -6.13 -27.87
C THR A 2 22.53 -5.63 -26.77
N VAL A 3 22.85 -5.79 -25.48
CA VAL A 3 22.02 -5.42 -24.36
C VAL A 3 21.97 -3.90 -24.08
N GLY A 4 23.08 -3.20 -24.38
CA GLY A 4 23.19 -1.74 -24.15
C GLY A 4 22.32 -0.86 -25.06
N ARG A 5 21.91 -1.33 -26.24
CA ARG A 5 21.13 -0.55 -27.21
C ARG A 5 19.62 -0.48 -26.86
N GLN A 6 19.09 -1.48 -26.21
CA GLN A 6 17.66 -1.48 -25.81
C GLN A 6 17.38 -0.50 -24.66
N TYR A 7 18.33 -0.31 -23.74
CA TYR A 7 18.17 0.64 -22.65
C TYR A 7 18.14 2.10 -23.12
N PHE A 8 18.85 2.42 -24.22
CA PHE A 8 18.93 3.81 -24.72
C PHE A 8 17.65 4.27 -25.45
N ILE A 9 16.91 3.35 -26.07
CA ILE A 9 15.66 3.67 -26.79
C ILE A 9 14.49 3.85 -25.82
N VAL A 10 14.48 3.14 -24.69
CA VAL A 10 13.48 3.27 -23.63
C VAL A 10 13.59 4.64 -22.93
N SER A 11 14.82 5.17 -22.77
CA SER A 11 15.09 6.46 -22.12
C SER A 11 14.47 7.67 -22.85
N ARG A 12 14.42 7.68 -24.17
CA ARG A 12 13.85 8.82 -24.94
C ARG A 12 12.33 8.89 -24.96
N ARG A 13 11.61 7.78 -24.74
CA ARG A 13 10.13 7.76 -24.64
C ARG A 13 9.62 8.04 -23.22
N ALA A 14 10.46 7.91 -22.20
CA ALA A 14 10.10 8.14 -20.80
C ALA A 14 9.66 9.59 -20.49
N GLY A 15 10.14 10.58 -21.23
CA GLY A 15 9.85 12.00 -20.97
C GLY A 15 8.43 12.48 -21.24
N ARG A 16 7.55 11.68 -21.85
CA ARG A 16 6.19 12.12 -22.24
C ARG A 16 5.06 11.57 -21.33
N TYR A 17 5.34 10.52 -20.55
CA TYR A 17 4.34 9.87 -19.66
C TYR A 17 4.48 10.26 -18.18
N ASP A 18 5.35 11.22 -17.88
CA ASP A 18 5.65 11.64 -16.51
C ASP A 18 4.57 12.51 -15.83
N LYS A 19 3.43 12.73 -16.50
CA LYS A 19 2.43 13.71 -16.02
C LYS A 19 1.49 13.21 -14.93
N CYS A 20 1.42 11.90 -14.66
CA CYS A 20 0.60 11.40 -13.55
C CYS A 20 1.26 10.17 -12.90
N ALA A 21 1.94 10.38 -11.78
CA ALA A 21 2.51 9.29 -10.96
C ALA A 21 1.43 8.29 -10.50
N MET A 22 0.18 8.73 -10.39
CA MET A 22 -0.98 7.91 -10.03
C MET A 22 -1.31 6.86 -11.09
N PHE A 23 -1.08 7.15 -12.40
CA PHE A 23 -1.25 6.15 -13.46
C PHE A 23 -0.27 4.98 -13.37
N ASN A 24 0.87 5.17 -12.70
CA ASN A 24 1.82 4.09 -12.49
C ASN A 24 1.23 2.97 -11.63
N SER A 25 0.28 3.26 -10.74
CA SER A 25 -0.41 2.24 -9.93
C SER A 25 -1.19 1.25 -10.79
N LEU A 26 -1.95 1.76 -11.76
CA LEU A 26 -2.70 0.93 -12.69
C LEU A 26 -1.77 0.19 -13.65
N LEU A 27 -0.76 0.88 -14.18
CA LEU A 27 0.21 0.29 -15.09
C LEU A 27 1.06 -0.80 -14.43
N LEU A 28 1.29 -0.73 -13.11
CA LEU A 28 1.97 -1.79 -12.38
C LEU A 28 1.21 -3.12 -12.40
N ILE A 29 -0.12 -3.08 -12.45
CA ILE A 29 -0.95 -4.29 -12.51
C ILE A 29 -0.88 -4.93 -13.91
N PHE A 30 -0.92 -4.12 -14.98
CA PHE A 30 -1.01 -4.62 -16.36
C PHE A 30 0.35 -4.82 -17.03
N ASP A 31 1.34 -4.00 -16.73
CA ASP A 31 2.70 -4.05 -17.33
C ASP A 31 3.76 -3.85 -16.23
N THR A 32 3.86 -4.83 -15.36
CA THR A 32 4.69 -4.80 -14.15
C THR A 32 6.16 -4.53 -14.48
N ALA A 33 6.75 -5.31 -15.38
CA ALA A 33 8.21 -5.25 -15.64
C ALA A 33 8.64 -3.91 -16.23
N ARG A 34 7.91 -3.38 -17.22
CA ARG A 34 8.24 -2.09 -17.84
C ARG A 34 8.01 -0.93 -16.90
N THR A 35 6.96 -1.01 -16.05
CA THR A 35 6.65 0.06 -15.11
C THR A 35 7.70 0.14 -14.01
N TRP A 36 8.15 -0.99 -13.45
CA TRP A 36 9.27 -1.01 -12.53
C TRP A 36 10.56 -0.49 -13.13
N GLY A 37 10.86 -0.82 -14.41
CA GLY A 37 12.00 -0.28 -15.12
C GLY A 37 11.97 1.25 -15.20
N ARG A 38 10.80 1.85 -15.46
CA ARG A 38 10.61 3.32 -15.45
C ARG A 38 10.80 3.94 -14.08
N ILE A 39 10.21 3.32 -13.03
CA ILE A 39 10.33 3.78 -11.64
C ILE A 39 11.81 3.74 -11.20
N ALA A 40 12.51 2.65 -11.49
CA ALA A 40 13.93 2.50 -11.16
C ALA A 40 14.82 3.54 -11.89
N ALA A 41 14.54 3.80 -13.18
CA ALA A 41 15.27 4.78 -13.97
C ALA A 41 15.03 6.22 -13.51
N ALA A 42 13.84 6.54 -13.03
CA ALA A 42 13.47 7.88 -12.58
C ALA A 42 14.16 8.32 -11.29
N LYS A 43 14.67 7.40 -10.45
CA LYS A 43 15.44 7.66 -9.20
C LYS A 43 14.84 8.77 -8.32
N ARG A 44 13.50 8.82 -8.23
CA ARG A 44 12.77 9.90 -7.53
C ARG A 44 13.05 9.89 -6.03
N SER A 45 12.94 11.06 -5.40
CA SER A 45 13.07 11.17 -3.94
C SER A 45 11.86 10.56 -3.23
N SER A 46 12.05 10.13 -1.98
CA SER A 46 10.95 9.59 -1.16
C SER A 46 9.83 10.61 -1.00
N LEU A 47 10.16 11.89 -0.82
CA LEU A 47 9.18 12.96 -0.69
C LEU A 47 8.35 13.14 -1.97
N PHE A 48 8.98 13.04 -3.14
CA PHE A 48 8.26 13.11 -4.41
C PHE A 48 7.28 11.93 -4.55
N VAL A 49 7.70 10.70 -4.23
CA VAL A 49 6.83 9.52 -4.29
C VAL A 49 5.67 9.67 -3.30
N LEU A 50 5.95 10.17 -2.09
CA LEU A 50 4.92 10.44 -1.08
C LEU A 50 3.89 11.44 -1.61
N LEU A 51 4.32 12.62 -2.07
CA LEU A 51 3.42 13.72 -2.46
C LEU A 51 2.70 13.49 -3.79
N SER A 52 3.36 12.88 -4.78
CA SER A 52 2.82 12.76 -6.13
C SER A 52 2.09 11.45 -6.39
N HIS A 53 2.31 10.41 -5.58
CA HIS A 53 1.74 9.09 -5.76
C HIS A 53 0.91 8.64 -4.56
N LEU A 54 1.52 8.58 -3.38
CA LEU A 54 0.91 7.97 -2.22
C LEU A 54 -0.21 8.83 -1.63
N LEU A 55 0.07 10.11 -1.35
CA LEU A 55 -0.91 11.02 -0.74
C LEU A 55 -2.17 11.20 -1.59
N PRO A 56 -2.10 11.50 -2.91
CA PRO A 56 -3.31 11.64 -3.71
C PRO A 56 -4.13 10.34 -3.77
N LEU A 57 -3.46 9.19 -3.85
CA LEU A 57 -4.11 7.89 -3.89
C LEU A 57 -4.85 7.60 -2.57
N LEU A 58 -4.18 7.80 -1.44
CA LEU A 58 -4.78 7.57 -0.13
C LEU A 58 -5.93 8.55 0.17
N LEU A 59 -5.77 9.84 -0.18
CA LEU A 59 -6.84 10.83 -0.03
C LEU A 59 -8.08 10.45 -0.84
N LEU A 60 -7.89 10.02 -2.09
CA LEU A 60 -9.01 9.61 -2.93
C LEU A 60 -9.74 8.39 -2.35
N ILE A 61 -8.99 7.41 -1.83
CA ILE A 61 -9.57 6.23 -1.17
C ILE A 61 -10.36 6.64 0.07
N SER A 62 -9.77 7.45 0.95
CA SER A 62 -10.44 7.94 2.17
C SER A 62 -11.72 8.71 1.87
N LEU A 63 -11.75 9.52 0.81
CA LEU A 63 -12.96 10.23 0.39
C LEU A 63 -14.05 9.26 -0.07
N VAL A 64 -13.70 8.27 -0.88
CA VAL A 64 -14.66 7.29 -1.39
C VAL A 64 -15.17 6.38 -0.28
N GLU A 65 -14.29 5.88 0.60
CA GLU A 65 -14.66 5.03 1.73
C GLU A 65 -15.52 5.81 2.73
N GLY A 66 -15.12 7.03 3.10
CA GLY A 66 -15.88 7.89 4.00
C GLY A 66 -17.26 8.26 3.45
N TYR A 67 -17.37 8.57 2.16
CA TYR A 67 -18.67 8.82 1.52
C TYR A 67 -19.56 7.58 1.55
N SER A 68 -19.04 6.39 1.28
CA SER A 68 -19.78 5.14 1.36
C SER A 68 -20.27 4.83 2.78
N LEU A 69 -19.43 5.03 3.80
CA LEU A 69 -19.81 4.85 5.20
C LEU A 69 -20.92 5.80 5.64
N MET A 70 -20.93 7.02 5.10
CA MET A 70 -21.98 8.01 5.38
C MET A 70 -23.32 7.61 4.76
N GLN A 71 -23.32 7.12 3.52
CA GLN A 71 -24.54 6.78 2.79
C GLN A 71 -25.14 5.44 3.23
N SER A 72 -24.32 4.41 3.22
CA SER A 72 -24.79 3.03 3.40
C SER A 72 -24.66 2.53 4.85
N GLY A 73 -23.82 3.16 5.67
CA GLY A 73 -23.40 2.60 6.94
C GLY A 73 -22.66 1.27 6.77
N ARG A 74 -22.50 0.52 7.85
CA ARG A 74 -21.93 -0.84 7.77
C ARG A 74 -22.77 -1.82 8.56
N THR A 75 -23.03 -2.96 7.95
CA THR A 75 -23.77 -4.05 8.62
C THR A 75 -22.86 -4.70 9.65
N ILE A 76 -23.30 -4.68 10.91
CA ILE A 76 -22.64 -5.43 11.98
C ILE A 76 -23.29 -6.82 11.97
N GLU A 77 -22.56 -7.82 11.46
CA GLU A 77 -23.07 -9.18 11.27
C GLU A 77 -23.60 -9.81 12.56
N GLU A 78 -22.96 -9.52 13.71
CA GLU A 78 -23.35 -10.05 15.02
C GLU A 78 -24.69 -9.47 15.54
N LEU A 79 -25.13 -8.30 15.08
CA LEU A 79 -26.31 -7.59 15.59
C LEU A 79 -27.44 -7.47 14.57
N HIS A 80 -27.24 -7.94 13.33
CA HIS A 80 -28.17 -7.75 12.20
C HIS A 80 -28.65 -6.30 12.06
N ARG A 81 -27.83 -5.34 12.47
CA ARG A 81 -28.12 -3.90 12.42
C ARG A 81 -27.11 -3.17 11.54
N VAL A 82 -27.63 -2.21 10.79
CA VAL A 82 -26.80 -1.27 10.03
C VAL A 82 -26.44 -0.12 10.97
N LYS A 83 -25.16 -0.01 11.35
CA LYS A 83 -24.66 1.17 12.08
C LYS A 83 -24.39 2.28 11.07
N LYS A 84 -25.09 3.40 11.24
CA LYS A 84 -24.77 4.65 10.54
C LYS A 84 -23.79 5.43 11.38
N PHE A 85 -22.72 5.90 10.77
CA PHE A 85 -21.67 6.68 11.42
C PHE A 85 -21.97 8.17 11.23
N GLY A 86 -21.74 8.95 12.28
CA GLY A 86 -21.80 10.41 12.21
C GLY A 86 -20.62 10.97 11.41
N LEU A 87 -20.81 12.17 10.83
CA LEU A 87 -19.76 12.82 10.03
C LEU A 87 -18.44 12.97 10.81
N MET A 88 -18.51 13.29 12.09
CA MET A 88 -17.35 13.43 12.97
C MET A 88 -16.63 12.11 13.18
N GLU A 89 -17.38 11.02 13.42
CA GLU A 89 -16.81 9.67 13.59
C GLU A 89 -16.10 9.21 12.33
N ILE A 90 -16.71 9.42 11.15
CA ILE A 90 -16.12 9.08 9.85
C ILE A 90 -14.83 9.89 9.64
N SER A 91 -14.86 11.19 9.89
CA SER A 91 -13.69 12.05 9.68
C SER A 91 -12.52 11.66 10.58
N VAL A 92 -12.78 11.35 11.84
CA VAL A 92 -11.74 10.88 12.77
C VAL A 92 -11.22 9.51 12.35
N PHE A 93 -12.11 8.60 11.99
CA PHE A 93 -11.73 7.26 11.52
C PHE A 93 -10.82 7.33 10.29
N GLU A 94 -11.23 8.08 9.26
CA GLU A 94 -10.45 8.22 8.02
C GLU A 94 -9.11 8.92 8.26
N ALA A 95 -9.07 9.94 9.11
CA ALA A 95 -7.83 10.61 9.46
C ALA A 95 -6.86 9.67 10.18
N VAL A 96 -7.33 8.90 11.15
CA VAL A 96 -6.51 7.92 11.86
C VAL A 96 -6.02 6.83 10.90
N GLN A 97 -6.90 6.30 10.06
CA GLN A 97 -6.56 5.26 9.08
C GLN A 97 -5.54 5.76 8.04
N PHE A 98 -5.69 7.00 7.57
CA PHE A 98 -4.75 7.64 6.68
C PHE A 98 -3.35 7.77 7.32
N LEU A 99 -3.28 8.34 8.53
CA LEU A 99 -2.03 8.50 9.27
C LEU A 99 -1.36 7.16 9.58
N LEU A 100 -2.15 6.18 10.01
CA LEU A 100 -1.67 4.84 10.30
C LEU A 100 -1.09 4.17 9.04
N THR A 101 -1.77 4.29 7.89
CA THR A 101 -1.30 3.74 6.62
C THR A 101 0.03 4.37 6.21
N VAL A 102 0.15 5.70 6.29
CA VAL A 102 1.40 6.42 6.00
C VAL A 102 2.51 5.96 6.96
N ALA A 103 2.23 5.91 8.26
CA ALA A 103 3.19 5.46 9.27
C ALA A 103 3.71 4.04 8.99
N VAL A 104 2.81 3.11 8.64
CA VAL A 104 3.19 1.72 8.33
C VAL A 104 4.04 1.62 7.07
N ILE A 105 3.76 2.42 6.04
CA ILE A 105 4.61 2.44 4.84
C ILE A 105 6.03 2.89 5.19
N PHE A 106 6.18 3.96 5.99
CA PHE A 106 7.49 4.41 6.46
C PHE A 106 8.19 3.36 7.33
N PHE A 107 7.46 2.76 8.26
CA PHE A 107 7.96 1.71 9.14
C PHE A 107 8.40 0.48 8.34
N SER A 108 7.57 -0.01 7.45
CA SER A 108 7.89 -1.16 6.58
C SER A 108 9.10 -0.88 5.69
N ALA A 109 9.17 0.32 5.09
CA ALA A 109 10.32 0.73 4.29
C ALA A 109 11.61 0.77 5.13
N LYS A 110 11.53 1.21 6.38
CA LYS A 110 12.68 1.25 7.30
C LYS A 110 13.12 -0.15 7.72
N LEU A 111 12.18 -1.05 7.98
CA LEU A 111 12.48 -2.44 8.30
C LEU A 111 13.12 -3.16 7.10
N ILE A 112 12.57 -2.98 5.88
CA ILE A 112 13.13 -3.54 4.66
C ILE A 112 14.54 -2.96 4.41
N GLN A 113 14.77 -1.66 4.68
CA GLN A 113 16.10 -1.07 4.61
C GLN A 113 17.07 -1.76 5.56
N SER A 114 16.65 -2.01 6.81
CA SER A 114 17.47 -2.70 7.81
C SER A 114 17.79 -4.13 7.40
N MET A 115 16.80 -4.87 6.90
CA MET A 115 17.01 -6.24 6.40
C MET A 115 17.93 -6.26 5.18
N ALA A 116 17.74 -5.36 4.23
CA ALA A 116 18.57 -5.28 3.04
C ALA A 116 20.03 -4.93 3.38
N SER A 117 20.26 -4.14 4.42
CA SER A 117 21.61 -3.80 4.87
C SER A 117 22.40 -5.01 5.42
N THR A 118 21.72 -6.03 5.87
CA THR A 118 22.33 -7.29 6.31
C THR A 118 22.89 -8.10 5.14
N PHE A 119 22.30 -7.94 3.96
CA PHE A 119 22.69 -8.71 2.76
C PHE A 119 23.59 -7.93 1.79
N HIS A 120 23.56 -6.58 1.78
CA HIS A 120 24.15 -5.80 0.68
C HIS A 120 24.84 -4.49 1.05
N GLY A 121 24.98 -4.20 2.31
CA GLY A 121 25.48 -2.90 2.70
C GLY A 121 24.36 -1.82 2.75
N ARG A 122 24.79 -0.55 2.82
CA ARG A 122 23.86 0.58 3.08
C ARG A 122 23.08 1.00 1.83
N LEU A 123 21.83 0.57 1.73
CA LEU A 123 20.90 1.07 0.71
C LEU A 123 20.29 2.42 1.14
N PRO A 124 20.19 3.39 0.24
CA PRO A 124 19.52 4.65 0.52
C PRO A 124 18.03 4.43 0.73
N PHE A 125 17.44 5.05 1.76
CA PHE A 125 16.04 4.89 2.16
C PHE A 125 15.01 5.07 1.03
N LYS A 126 15.35 5.90 0.03
CA LYS A 126 14.49 6.14 -1.15
C LYS A 126 14.12 4.88 -1.94
N GLN A 127 14.99 3.88 -1.96
CA GLN A 127 14.77 2.64 -2.71
C GLN A 127 13.74 1.73 -2.01
N PRO A 128 13.92 1.32 -0.73
CA PRO A 128 12.89 0.58 -0.01
C PRO A 128 11.55 1.32 0.06
N PHE A 129 11.58 2.65 0.27
CA PHE A 129 10.36 3.45 0.32
C PHE A 129 9.60 3.41 -1.00
N ALA A 130 10.28 3.60 -2.13
CA ALA A 130 9.66 3.50 -3.45
C ALA A 130 9.12 2.07 -3.70
N THR A 131 9.88 1.04 -3.32
CA THR A 131 9.47 -0.36 -3.46
C THR A 131 8.18 -0.64 -2.69
N VAL A 132 8.06 -0.19 -1.44
CA VAL A 132 6.86 -0.36 -0.62
C VAL A 132 5.70 0.47 -1.16
N ALA A 133 5.91 1.77 -1.43
CA ALA A 133 4.86 2.68 -1.86
C ALA A 133 4.22 2.25 -3.19
N TYR A 134 5.03 1.87 -4.17
CA TYR A 134 4.53 1.39 -5.46
C TYR A 134 4.08 -0.07 -5.40
N GLY A 135 4.77 -0.93 -4.63
CA GLY A 135 4.42 -2.34 -4.47
C GLY A 135 3.06 -2.57 -3.83
N LEU A 136 2.63 -1.69 -2.91
CA LEU A 136 1.31 -1.73 -2.27
C LEU A 136 0.22 -1.05 -3.10
N SER A 137 0.52 -0.50 -4.28
CA SER A 137 -0.48 0.16 -5.13
C SER A 137 -1.71 -0.70 -5.44
N PRO A 138 -1.61 -2.01 -5.77
CA PRO A 138 -2.79 -2.85 -5.98
C PRO A 138 -3.65 -2.97 -4.73
N LEU A 139 -3.03 -3.11 -3.56
CA LEU A 139 -3.75 -3.15 -2.28
C LEU A 139 -4.57 -1.88 -2.07
N PHE A 140 -3.97 -0.71 -2.34
CA PHE A 140 -4.66 0.57 -2.21
C PHE A 140 -5.76 0.72 -3.26
N LEU A 141 -5.53 0.34 -4.51
CA LEU A 141 -6.56 0.39 -5.55
C LEU A 141 -7.76 -0.51 -5.21
N LEU A 142 -7.51 -1.71 -4.66
CA LEU A 142 -8.60 -2.61 -4.29
C LEU A 142 -9.41 -2.12 -3.07
N ARG A 143 -8.85 -1.24 -2.24
CA ARG A 143 -9.61 -0.60 -1.17
C ARG A 143 -10.79 0.25 -1.66
N PHE A 144 -10.78 0.74 -2.91
CA PHE A 144 -11.96 1.38 -3.49
C PHE A 144 -13.20 0.48 -3.46
N PHE A 145 -13.01 -0.83 -3.55
CA PHE A 145 -14.11 -1.78 -3.49
C PHE A 145 -14.65 -1.99 -2.07
N ASP A 146 -13.95 -1.53 -1.02
CA ASP A 146 -14.48 -1.51 0.35
C ASP A 146 -15.69 -0.59 0.49
N ALA A 147 -15.86 0.36 -0.44
CA ALA A 147 -17.02 1.22 -0.53
C ALA A 147 -18.29 0.48 -0.98
N ILE A 148 -18.19 -0.75 -1.50
CA ILE A 148 -19.33 -1.53 -1.97
C ILE A 148 -19.98 -2.23 -0.76
N PRO A 149 -21.26 -1.92 -0.45
CA PRO A 149 -21.98 -2.58 0.63
C PRO A 149 -22.07 -4.10 0.40
N GLY A 150 -21.80 -4.88 1.44
CA GLY A 150 -21.85 -6.35 1.37
C GLY A 150 -20.57 -7.03 0.89
N LEU A 151 -19.59 -6.28 0.37
CA LEU A 151 -18.29 -6.86 0.07
C LEU A 151 -17.43 -6.95 1.34
N SER A 152 -16.93 -8.15 1.64
CA SER A 152 -16.08 -8.34 2.80
C SER A 152 -14.72 -7.65 2.61
N PRO A 153 -14.32 -6.77 3.56
CA PRO A 153 -13.01 -6.13 3.53
C PRO A 153 -11.81 -7.09 3.55
N TRP A 154 -12.01 -8.30 4.01
CA TRP A 154 -10.98 -9.33 3.97
C TRP A 154 -10.71 -9.83 2.55
N ILE A 155 -11.74 -9.89 1.70
CA ILE A 155 -11.60 -10.31 0.29
C ILE A 155 -10.79 -9.27 -0.47
N THR A 156 -11.13 -7.98 -0.35
CA THR A 156 -10.42 -6.90 -1.03
C THR A 156 -8.96 -6.81 -0.57
N TRP A 157 -8.72 -6.95 0.74
CA TRP A 157 -7.36 -7.00 1.28
C TRP A 157 -6.60 -8.24 0.77
N GLY A 158 -7.20 -9.43 0.83
CA GLY A 158 -6.55 -10.67 0.42
C GLY A 158 -6.14 -10.66 -1.05
N VAL A 159 -7.04 -10.24 -1.95
CA VAL A 159 -6.71 -10.09 -3.37
C VAL A 159 -5.65 -9.00 -3.57
N GLY A 160 -5.77 -7.88 -2.88
CA GLY A 160 -4.82 -6.77 -2.95
C GLY A 160 -3.41 -7.16 -2.55
N ILE A 161 -3.26 -7.89 -1.46
CA ILE A 161 -1.94 -8.30 -0.98
C ILE A 161 -1.30 -9.38 -1.89
N ILE A 162 -2.10 -10.30 -2.42
CA ILE A 162 -1.60 -11.29 -3.39
C ILE A 162 -1.05 -10.59 -4.63
N LEU A 163 -1.79 -9.64 -5.20
CA LEU A 163 -1.32 -8.85 -6.34
C LEU A 163 -0.09 -8.02 -6.00
N SER A 164 -0.04 -7.43 -4.81
CA SER A 164 1.11 -6.65 -4.33
C SER A 164 2.36 -7.54 -4.23
N ILE A 165 2.24 -8.73 -3.66
CA ILE A 165 3.33 -9.71 -3.58
C ILE A 165 3.82 -10.12 -4.97
N ALA A 166 2.90 -10.39 -5.90
CA ALA A 166 3.25 -10.72 -7.28
C ALA A 166 4.02 -9.59 -7.99
N ILE A 167 3.61 -8.34 -7.77
CA ILE A 167 4.29 -7.16 -8.33
C ILE A 167 5.66 -6.95 -7.71
N LEU A 168 5.80 -7.16 -6.39
CA LEU A 168 7.06 -7.03 -5.67
C LEU A 168 8.12 -8.04 -6.13
N TYR A 169 7.72 -9.20 -6.65
CA TYR A 169 8.64 -10.16 -7.23
C TYR A 169 9.56 -9.56 -8.31
N HIS A 170 9.02 -8.65 -9.11
CA HIS A 170 9.79 -7.91 -10.11
C HIS A 170 10.42 -6.62 -9.55
N GLY A 171 9.74 -5.96 -8.60
CA GLY A 171 10.15 -4.67 -8.06
C GLY A 171 11.36 -4.74 -7.15
N VAL A 172 11.41 -5.71 -6.24
CA VAL A 172 12.49 -5.85 -5.26
C VAL A 172 13.86 -6.04 -5.94
N PRO A 173 14.04 -7.01 -6.85
CA PRO A 173 15.33 -7.19 -7.53
C PRO A 173 15.74 -5.98 -8.37
N LEU A 174 14.77 -5.31 -9.00
CA LEU A 174 15.06 -4.23 -9.95
C LEU A 174 15.45 -2.92 -9.27
N ILE A 175 14.80 -2.58 -8.14
CA ILE A 175 15.06 -1.33 -7.41
C ILE A 175 16.17 -1.49 -6.38
N MET A 176 16.17 -2.59 -5.64
CA MET A 176 17.11 -2.80 -4.54
C MET A 176 18.41 -3.46 -5.00
N GLN A 177 18.41 -4.09 -6.18
CA GLN A 177 19.57 -4.73 -6.82
C GLN A 177 20.38 -5.61 -5.85
N PRO A 178 19.71 -6.56 -5.18
CA PRO A 178 20.39 -7.49 -4.29
C PRO A 178 21.32 -8.45 -5.05
N ASP A 179 22.35 -8.99 -4.36
CA ASP A 179 23.17 -10.05 -4.96
C ASP A 179 22.29 -11.24 -5.33
N PRO A 180 22.56 -11.90 -6.48
CA PRO A 180 21.71 -12.96 -7.02
C PRO A 180 21.29 -14.03 -6.00
N PRO A 181 22.17 -14.56 -5.11
CA PRO A 181 21.79 -15.57 -4.14
C PRO A 181 20.82 -15.05 -3.04
N HIS A 182 20.81 -13.74 -2.76
CA HIS A 182 20.02 -13.12 -1.71
C HIS A 182 18.72 -12.46 -2.21
N ALA A 183 18.55 -12.33 -3.53
CA ALA A 183 17.42 -11.65 -4.14
C ALA A 183 16.07 -12.26 -3.76
N PHE A 184 15.99 -13.58 -3.80
CA PHE A 184 14.76 -14.29 -3.43
C PHE A 184 14.46 -14.17 -1.93
N GLY A 185 15.49 -14.28 -1.07
CA GLY A 185 15.34 -14.10 0.38
C GLY A 185 14.82 -12.70 0.73
N LEU A 186 15.38 -11.66 0.11
CA LEU A 186 14.94 -10.28 0.34
C LEU A 186 13.50 -10.05 -0.15
N TYR A 187 13.12 -10.61 -1.30
CA TYR A 187 11.75 -10.56 -1.78
C TYR A 187 10.79 -11.26 -0.81
N LEU A 188 11.11 -12.47 -0.36
CA LEU A 188 10.25 -13.24 0.53
C LEU A 188 10.05 -12.55 1.89
N THR A 189 11.14 -12.08 2.50
CA THR A 189 11.08 -11.36 3.78
C THR A 189 10.34 -10.03 3.67
N SER A 190 10.54 -9.28 2.59
CA SER A 190 9.81 -8.05 2.32
C SER A 190 8.31 -8.31 2.12
N SER A 191 7.95 -9.35 1.37
CA SER A 191 6.56 -9.73 1.13
C SER A 191 5.86 -10.19 2.41
N LEU A 192 6.53 -11.00 3.23
CA LEU A 192 6.01 -11.45 4.52
C LEU A 192 5.82 -10.27 5.49
N LEU A 193 6.79 -9.35 5.53
CA LEU A 193 6.68 -8.14 6.36
C LEU A 193 5.47 -7.29 5.96
N LEU A 194 5.28 -7.06 4.66
CA LEU A 194 4.14 -6.27 4.17
C LEU A 194 2.81 -6.98 4.40
N PHE A 195 2.76 -8.30 4.25
CA PHE A 195 1.59 -9.10 4.59
C PHE A 195 1.22 -8.92 6.08
N LEU A 196 2.18 -9.07 6.99
CA LEU A 196 1.93 -8.96 8.42
C LEU A 196 1.54 -7.53 8.83
N THR A 197 2.26 -6.52 8.36
CA THR A 197 1.99 -5.12 8.73
C THR A 197 0.67 -4.61 8.19
N THR A 198 0.34 -4.89 6.92
CA THR A 198 -0.95 -4.50 6.33
C THR A 198 -2.10 -5.32 6.90
N GLY A 199 -1.90 -6.61 7.18
CA GLY A 199 -2.88 -7.47 7.82
C GLY A 199 -3.24 -7.03 9.23
N LEU A 200 -2.24 -6.61 10.01
CA LEU A 200 -2.47 -6.07 11.35
C LEU A 200 -3.32 -4.79 11.32
N ILE A 201 -2.98 -3.86 10.41
CA ILE A 201 -3.81 -2.65 10.24
C ILE A 201 -5.23 -3.04 9.85
N ARG A 202 -5.36 -3.97 8.90
CA ARG A 202 -6.69 -4.41 8.44
C ARG A 202 -7.51 -5.01 9.57
N LEU A 203 -6.88 -5.82 10.42
CA LEU A 203 -7.50 -6.40 11.60
C LEU A 203 -8.05 -5.30 12.54
N VAL A 204 -7.21 -4.32 12.87
CA VAL A 204 -7.58 -3.20 13.75
C VAL A 204 -8.73 -2.39 13.14
N THR A 205 -8.64 -2.08 11.83
CA THR A 205 -9.69 -1.37 11.10
C THR A 205 -11.03 -2.08 11.17
N ILE A 206 -11.04 -3.39 10.90
CA ILE A 206 -12.27 -4.18 10.92
C ILE A 206 -12.82 -4.28 12.35
N TRP A 207 -11.99 -4.46 13.35
CA TRP A 207 -12.41 -4.48 14.74
C TRP A 207 -13.08 -3.17 15.19
N TYR A 208 -12.57 -2.04 14.71
CA TYR A 208 -13.20 -0.74 14.92
C TYR A 208 -14.57 -0.66 14.25
N LEU A 209 -14.68 -1.01 12.97
CA LEU A 209 -15.91 -0.96 12.19
C LEU A 209 -17.01 -1.89 12.73
N VAL A 210 -16.63 -3.03 13.31
CA VAL A 210 -17.54 -4.00 13.92
C VAL A 210 -17.92 -3.59 15.36
N GLY A 211 -17.37 -2.50 15.90
CA GLY A 211 -17.71 -2.00 17.24
C GLY A 211 -17.12 -2.85 18.38
N LYS A 212 -16.10 -3.67 18.13
CA LYS A 212 -15.46 -4.47 19.21
C LYS A 212 -14.83 -3.59 20.29
N PHE A 213 -14.40 -2.38 19.96
CA PHE A 213 -13.82 -1.44 20.93
C PHE A 213 -14.85 -0.87 21.90
N GLU A 214 -16.11 -0.71 21.48
CA GLU A 214 -17.21 -0.27 22.38
C GLU A 214 -17.47 -1.29 23.51
N ARG A 215 -17.20 -2.58 23.26
CA ARG A 215 -17.30 -3.60 24.32
C ARG A 215 -16.18 -3.48 25.36
N PHE A 216 -14.99 -3.02 24.98
CA PHE A 216 -13.90 -2.82 25.93
C PHE A 216 -14.12 -1.60 26.82
N GLU A 217 -14.72 -0.52 26.32
CA GLU A 217 -15.10 0.63 27.14
C GLU A 217 -16.13 0.26 28.21
N ASN A 218 -17.08 -0.61 27.88
CA ASN A 218 -18.09 -1.09 28.83
C ASN A 218 -17.55 -2.11 29.86
N LEU A 219 -16.34 -2.64 29.66
CA LEU A 219 -15.65 -3.54 30.61
C LEU A 219 -14.78 -2.78 31.62
N ILE A 220 -14.48 -1.50 31.38
CA ILE A 220 -13.75 -0.65 32.31
C ILE A 220 -14.80 0.07 33.15
N PRO A 221 -15.00 -0.32 34.44
CA PRO A 221 -15.96 0.38 35.30
C PRO A 221 -15.50 1.84 35.41
N SER A 222 -16.37 2.77 34.98
CA SER A 222 -16.19 4.20 35.24
C SER A 222 -16.29 4.42 36.74
N HIS A 223 -15.13 4.62 37.35
CA HIS A 223 -15.04 5.10 38.75
C HIS A 223 -15.29 6.59 38.82
#